data_571a4aa37afbce2798adb7acb91bc54a
#
_entry.id   571a4aa37afbce2798adb7acb91bc54a
#
_cell.length_a   1.000
_cell.length_b   1.000
_cell.length_c   1.000
_cell.angle_alpha   90.00
_cell.angle_beta   90.00
_cell.angle_gamma   90.00
#
_symmetry.space_group_name_H-M   'P 1'
#
loop_
_entity.id
_entity.type
_entity.pdbx_description
1 polymer ?
#
loop_
_entity_poly.entity_id
_entity_poly.type
_entity_poly.pdbx_seq_one_letter_code
_entity_poly.pdbx_strand_id
1 'polypeptide(L)' 'METGLKIKAYLDERGISQAFLSAKSKIPTPKLNLALNGKRKLTFSEYENICWALGVPADTFIEPRPPEV' A
#
# COMPACT_ATOMS: atom_id res chain seq x y z
N MET A 1 3.66 11.89 -4.96
CA MET A 1 3.09 11.48 -3.68
C MET A 1 3.34 10.00 -3.46
N GLU A 2 3.72 9.65 -2.26
CA GLU A 2 4.08 8.28 -1.92
C GLU A 2 2.85 7.39 -1.78
N THR A 3 2.79 6.32 -2.57
CA THR A 3 1.69 5.37 -2.52
C THR A 3 1.58 4.73 -1.12
N GLY A 4 2.72 4.42 -0.51
CA GLY A 4 2.73 3.83 0.82
C GLY A 4 2.08 4.72 1.87
N LEU A 5 2.28 6.03 1.78
CA LEU A 5 1.66 6.97 2.71
C LEU A 5 0.14 7.02 2.54
N LYS A 6 -0.35 6.88 1.31
CA LYS A 6 -1.79 6.81 1.06
C LYS A 6 -2.38 5.55 1.68
N ILE A 7 -1.68 4.44 1.55
CA ILE A 7 -2.11 3.17 2.14
C ILE A 7 -2.14 3.30 3.67
N LYS A 8 -1.12 3.92 4.25
CA LYS A 8 -1.08 4.13 5.69
C LYS A 8 -2.28 4.95 6.17
N ALA A 9 -2.59 6.04 5.48
CA ALA A 9 -3.74 6.86 5.81
C ALA A 9 -5.05 6.06 5.75
N TYR A 10 -5.17 5.21 4.74
CA TYR A 10 -6.33 4.33 4.60
C TYR A 10 -6.46 3.36 5.78
N LEU A 11 -5.35 2.75 6.20
CA LEU A 11 -5.36 1.85 7.35
C LEU A 11 -5.74 2.57 8.63
N ASP A 12 -5.14 3.73 8.86
CA ASP A 12 -5.42 4.52 10.06
C ASP A 12 -6.89 4.95 10.13
N GLU A 13 -7.42 5.38 9.01
CA GLU A 13 -8.81 5.82 8.91
C GLU A 13 -9.79 4.69 9.21
N ARG A 14 -9.45 3.47 8.81
CA ARG A 14 -10.33 2.31 8.98
C ARG A 14 -9.98 1.45 10.19
N GLY A 15 -8.97 1.82 10.94
CA GLY A 15 -8.55 1.04 12.11
C GLY A 15 -7.98 -0.32 11.78
N ILE A 16 -7.33 -0.45 10.63
CA ILE A 16 -6.70 -1.70 10.20
C ILE A 16 -5.23 -1.69 10.62
N SER A 17 -4.78 -2.75 11.29
CA SER A 17 -3.39 -2.84 11.75
C SER A 17 -2.44 -3.23 10.62
N GLN A 18 -1.18 -2.81 10.75
CA GLN A 18 -0.14 -3.24 9.82
C GLN A 18 0.12 -4.74 9.93
N ALA A 19 -0.02 -5.30 11.13
CA ALA A 19 0.15 -6.73 11.34
C ALA A 19 -0.87 -7.54 10.53
N PHE A 20 -2.12 -7.10 10.52
CA PHE A 20 -3.16 -7.72 9.72
C PHE A 20 -2.80 -7.66 8.23
N LEU A 21 -2.41 -6.47 7.76
CA LEU A 21 -2.06 -6.30 6.36
C LEU A 21 -0.84 -7.12 5.97
N SER A 22 0.17 -7.19 6.84
CA SER A 22 1.36 -8.01 6.61
C SER A 22 0.98 -9.48 6.42
N ALA A 23 0.14 -10.00 7.30
CA ALA A 23 -0.29 -11.39 7.22
C ALA A 23 -1.07 -11.68 5.93
N LYS A 24 -1.95 -10.78 5.54
CA LYS A 24 -2.79 -10.97 4.35
C LYS A 24 -2.03 -10.77 3.04
N SER A 25 -1.14 -9.79 2.99
CA SER A 25 -0.41 -9.45 1.77
C SER A 25 0.86 -10.26 1.57
N LYS A 26 1.27 -11.02 2.59
CA LYS A 26 2.51 -11.79 2.58
C LYS A 26 3.76 -10.94 2.50
N ILE A 27 3.66 -9.68 2.90
CA ILE A 27 4.80 -8.78 2.98
C ILE A 27 5.29 -8.75 4.43
N PRO A 28 6.57 -9.04 4.69
CA PRO A 28 7.10 -8.99 6.05
C PRO A 28 6.86 -7.63 6.71
N THR A 29 6.49 -7.64 7.98
CA THR A 29 6.15 -6.41 8.70
C THR A 29 7.23 -5.33 8.62
N PRO A 30 8.54 -5.62 8.77
CA PRO A 30 9.56 -4.58 8.64
C PRO A 30 9.57 -3.91 7.27
N LYS A 31 9.39 -4.67 6.21
CA LYS A 31 9.33 -4.12 4.85
C LYS A 31 8.08 -3.28 4.64
N LEU A 32 6.94 -3.78 5.12
CA LEU A 32 5.68 -3.06 5.02
C LEU A 32 5.75 -1.74 5.77
N ASN A 33 6.32 -1.75 6.98
CA ASN A 33 6.46 -0.54 7.78
C ASN A 33 7.29 0.53 7.05
N LEU A 34 8.41 0.14 6.45
CA LEU A 34 9.23 1.08 5.69
C LEU A 34 8.47 1.68 4.51
N ALA A 35 7.73 0.85 3.80
CA ALA A 35 6.95 1.33 2.64
C ALA A 35 5.84 2.28 3.07
N LEU A 36 5.15 1.98 4.16
CA LEU A 36 4.06 2.81 4.66
C LEU A 36 4.54 4.14 5.25
N ASN A 37 5.81 4.21 5.62
CA ASN A 37 6.41 5.45 6.11
C ASN A 37 7.14 6.23 5.01
N GLY A 38 7.00 5.81 3.75
CA GLY A 38 7.62 6.49 2.62
C GLY A 38 9.12 6.29 2.49
N LYS A 39 9.70 5.32 3.23
CA LYS A 39 11.14 5.07 3.24
C LYS A 39 11.58 3.99 2.26
N ARG A 40 10.64 3.37 1.61
CA ARG A 40 10.89 2.29 0.67
C ARG A 40 9.77 2.29 -0.36
N LYS A 41 10.09 2.05 -1.62
CA LYS A 41 9.06 1.92 -2.66
C LYS A 41 8.53 0.51 -2.67
N LEU A 42 7.22 0.38 -2.89
CA LEU A 42 6.59 -0.91 -3.10
C LEU A 42 6.84 -1.38 -4.51
N THR A 43 7.09 -2.68 -4.68
CA THR A 43 7.07 -3.27 -6.01
C THR A 43 5.62 -3.36 -6.48
N PHE A 44 5.42 -3.54 -7.79
CA PHE A 44 4.07 -3.70 -8.31
C PHE A 44 3.36 -4.92 -7.71
N SER A 45 4.07 -6.04 -7.59
CA SER A 45 3.50 -7.24 -6.97
C SER A 45 3.10 -7.01 -5.52
N GLU A 46 3.92 -6.32 -4.75
CA GLU A 46 3.59 -5.98 -3.37
C GLU A 46 2.34 -5.09 -3.31
N TYR A 47 2.26 -4.12 -4.19
CA TYR A 47 1.12 -3.24 -4.27
C TYR A 47 -0.16 -4.02 -4.59
N GLU A 48 -0.09 -4.92 -5.58
CA GLU A 48 -1.24 -5.76 -5.92
C GLU A 48 -1.70 -6.61 -4.73
N ASN A 49 -0.74 -7.19 -4.01
CA ASN A 49 -1.05 -8.01 -2.84
C ASN A 49 -1.74 -7.19 -1.75
N ILE A 50 -1.31 -5.96 -1.55
CA ILE A 50 -1.93 -5.05 -0.59
C ILE A 50 -3.37 -4.74 -1.00
N CYS A 51 -3.59 -4.40 -2.25
CA CYS A 51 -4.95 -4.11 -2.74
C CYS A 51 -5.86 -5.32 -2.61
N TRP A 52 -5.35 -6.50 -2.94
CA TRP A 52 -6.10 -7.73 -2.77
C TRP A 52 -6.46 -7.95 -1.29
N ALA A 53 -5.50 -7.75 -0.40
CA ALA A 53 -5.71 -7.96 1.04
C ALA A 53 -6.76 -6.99 1.61
N LEU A 54 -6.82 -5.78 1.06
CA LEU A 54 -7.80 -4.77 1.50
C LEU A 54 -9.13 -4.87 0.76
N GLY A 55 -9.20 -5.71 -0.27
CA GLY A 55 -10.42 -5.86 -1.06
C GLY A 55 -10.75 -4.65 -1.92
N VAL A 56 -9.74 -3.92 -2.37
CA VAL A 56 -9.92 -2.73 -3.19
C VAL A 56 -9.29 -2.90 -4.57
N PRO A 57 -9.76 -2.15 -5.59
CA PRO A 57 -9.14 -2.19 -6.92
C PRO A 57 -7.70 -1.68 -6.90
N ALA A 58 -6.91 -2.13 -7.88
CA ALA A 58 -5.51 -1.77 -7.97
C ALA A 58 -5.26 -0.26 -8.16
N ASP A 59 -6.22 0.48 -8.67
CA ASP A 59 -6.08 1.92 -8.89
C ASP A 59 -6.52 2.78 -7.70
N THR A 60 -6.90 2.16 -6.59
CA THR A 60 -7.41 2.88 -5.41
C THR A 60 -6.43 3.91 -4.88
N PHE A 61 -5.14 3.58 -4.87
CA PHE A 61 -4.09 4.44 -4.31
C PHE A 61 -3.21 5.09 -5.36
N ILE A 62 -3.57 4.95 -6.62
CA ILE A 62 -2.80 5.52 -7.73
C ILE A 62 -3.64 6.59 -8.42
N GLU A 63 -3.10 7.78 -8.51
CA GLU A 63 -3.74 8.86 -9.25
C GLU A 63 -3.38 8.73 -10.72
N PRO A 64 -4.37 8.73 -11.64
CA PRO A 64 -4.07 8.70 -13.04
C PRO A 64 -3.32 9.97 -13.45
N ARG A 65 -2.33 9.81 -14.31
CA ARG A 65 -1.59 10.93 -14.86
C ARG A 65 -1.74 10.94 -16.36
N PRO A 66 -1.87 12.12 -16.98
CA PRO A 66 -1.78 12.16 -18.42
C PRO A 66 -0.37 11.75 -18.86
N PRO A 67 -0.21 11.11 -20.02
CA PRO A 67 1.12 10.78 -20.50
C PRO A 67 1.94 12.04 -20.76
N GLU A 68 3.22 11.96 -20.43
CA GLU A 68 4.13 13.06 -20.73
C GLU A 68 4.47 13.06 -22.21
N VAL A 69 4.55 14.25 -22.78
CA VAL A 69 4.90 14.42 -24.18
C VAL A 69 6.32 14.91 -24.33
#